data_b9399316fcfd4e7cf1f320c10b9e1496
#
_entry.id   b9399316fcfd4e7cf1f320c10b9e1496
#
_cell.length_a   1.000
_cell.length_b   1.000
_cell.length_c   1.000
_cell.angle_alpha   90.00
_cell.angle_beta   90.00
_cell.angle_gamma   90.00
#
_symmetry.space_group_name_H-M   'P 1'
#
loop_
_entity.id
_entity.type
_entity.pdbx_description
1 polymer ?
#
loop_
_entity_poly.entity_id
_entity_poly.type
_entity_poly.pdbx_seq_one_letter_code
_entity_poly.pdbx_strand_id
1 'polypeptide(L)'
;MMRLPAAALVIALAACSRPPASNTQEQEMKETLKPKCLDCESTPALDAASLPKSEAEWKKKLTPEQFYILRQKGTERAYTGAYLNHKEDGIYACAGCGQHLYDSKTKYDSCGWPSFWDALPGTVERHSDLEATCTRCGGHLGHIFDDGPDPTGKRH
;
A
#
# COMPACT_ATOMS: atom_id res chain seq x y z
N MET A 1 -27.21 50.02 55.62
CA MET A 1 -27.03 49.78 54.15
C MET A 1 -25.51 49.80 53.87
N MET A 2 -24.90 48.63 53.85
CA MET A 2 -23.47 48.46 53.53
C MET A 2 -23.30 47.85 52.18
N ARG A 3 -22.63 48.55 51.27
CA ARG A 3 -22.24 48.01 49.90
C ARG A 3 -20.89 47.34 50.06
N LEU A 4 -20.84 46.06 49.60
CA LEU A 4 -19.63 45.28 49.44
C LEU A 4 -19.03 45.57 48.04
N PRO A 5 -17.71 45.68 47.89
CA PRO A 5 -17.07 45.84 46.58
C PRO A 5 -16.89 44.52 45.88
N ALA A 6 -17.10 44.52 44.56
CA ALA A 6 -16.86 43.41 43.66
C ALA A 6 -15.35 43.17 43.47
N ALA A 7 -14.88 41.95 43.78
CA ALA A 7 -13.52 41.53 43.47
C ALA A 7 -13.43 41.12 42.02
N ALA A 8 -12.63 41.80 41.23
CA ALA A 8 -12.31 41.45 39.87
C ALA A 8 -11.29 40.30 39.86
N LEU A 9 -11.70 39.13 39.36
CA LEU A 9 -10.83 37.99 39.13
C LEU A 9 -10.09 38.17 37.80
N VAL A 10 -8.79 38.46 37.86
CA VAL A 10 -7.91 38.48 36.67
C VAL A 10 -7.46 37.07 36.37
N ILE A 11 -8.00 36.49 35.30
CA ILE A 11 -7.54 35.21 34.78
C ILE A 11 -6.34 35.47 33.85
N ALA A 12 -5.14 35.11 34.29
CA ALA A 12 -3.95 35.12 33.46
C ALA A 12 -3.99 33.93 32.49
N LEU A 13 -4.21 34.20 31.20
CA LEU A 13 -4.05 33.23 30.13
C LEU A 13 -2.55 32.99 29.87
N ALA A 14 -2.02 31.90 30.41
CA ALA A 14 -0.70 31.41 30.03
C ALA A 14 -0.75 30.86 28.62
N ALA A 15 -0.21 31.59 27.64
CA ALA A 15 0.03 31.10 26.29
C ALA A 15 1.12 30.03 26.33
N CYS A 16 0.73 28.76 26.18
CA CYS A 16 1.66 27.66 25.90
C CYS A 16 2.19 27.81 24.48
N SER A 17 3.33 28.48 24.33
CA SER A 17 4.10 28.48 23.10
C SER A 17 4.76 27.10 22.94
N ARG A 18 4.28 26.29 21.99
CA ARG A 18 4.99 25.08 21.53
C ARG A 18 6.29 25.53 20.86
N PRO A 19 7.45 24.97 21.24
CA PRO A 19 8.68 25.20 20.50
C PRO A 19 8.54 24.55 19.11
N PRO A 20 9.13 25.11 18.03
CA PRO A 20 9.14 24.49 16.72
C PRO A 20 9.90 23.16 16.81
N ALA A 21 9.27 22.09 16.32
CA ALA A 21 9.90 20.77 16.20
C ALA A 21 11.15 20.91 15.32
N SER A 22 12.32 20.55 15.88
CA SER A 22 13.57 20.63 15.18
C SER A 22 13.59 19.66 14.00
N ASN A 23 14.00 20.15 12.84
CA ASN A 23 14.13 19.45 11.57
C ASN A 23 15.01 18.17 11.64
N THR A 24 15.72 17.97 12.74
CA THR A 24 16.58 16.80 12.99
C THR A 24 15.78 15.54 13.30
N GLN A 25 14.63 15.64 13.97
CA GLN A 25 13.79 14.47 14.26
C GLN A 25 13.05 13.95 13.03
N GLU A 26 12.68 14.84 12.11
CA GLU A 26 12.01 14.49 10.85
C GLU A 26 12.98 13.82 9.86
N GLN A 27 14.26 14.17 9.91
CA GLN A 27 15.32 13.52 9.13
C GLN A 27 15.70 12.15 9.70
N GLU A 28 15.76 12.01 11.01
CA GLU A 28 16.03 10.71 11.66
C GLU A 28 14.88 9.71 11.47
N MET A 29 13.63 10.16 11.46
CA MET A 29 12.47 9.31 11.13
C MET A 29 12.47 8.86 9.67
N LYS A 30 12.99 9.66 8.73
CA LYS A 30 13.12 9.26 7.32
C LYS A 30 14.25 8.24 7.08
N GLU A 31 15.27 8.24 7.92
CA GLU A 31 16.40 7.31 7.79
C GLU A 31 16.11 5.96 8.45
N THR A 32 15.28 5.92 9.48
CA THR A 32 14.85 4.66 10.12
C THR A 32 13.71 3.94 9.38
N LEU A 33 13.06 4.61 8.43
CA LEU A 33 11.99 4.05 7.58
C LEU A 33 12.49 3.47 6.25
N LYS A 34 13.81 3.37 6.04
CA LYS A 34 14.32 2.48 4.99
C LYS A 34 14.05 1.05 5.47
N PRO A 35 13.18 0.29 4.80
CA PRO A 35 12.94 -1.10 5.16
C PRO A 35 14.29 -1.81 5.04
N LYS A 36 14.85 -2.19 6.18
CA LYS A 36 15.95 -3.13 6.25
C LYS A 36 15.31 -4.47 5.95
N CYS A 37 15.10 -4.76 4.66
CA CYS A 37 14.79 -6.10 4.21
C CYS A 37 15.98 -6.97 4.62
N LEU A 38 15.89 -7.63 5.79
CA LEU A 38 16.63 -8.85 5.98
C LEU A 38 16.07 -9.80 4.91
N ASP A 39 16.93 -10.17 3.95
CA ASP A 39 16.63 -11.07 2.83
C ASP A 39 15.75 -10.50 1.69
N CYS A 40 15.93 -9.23 1.32
CA CYS A 40 15.52 -8.75 0.00
C CYS A 40 16.52 -9.24 -1.10
N GLU A 41 17.16 -10.36 -0.84
CA GLU A 41 18.03 -11.03 -1.79
C GLU A 41 17.13 -11.88 -2.69
N SER A 42 16.92 -11.32 -3.88
CA SER A 42 16.42 -12.00 -5.08
C SER A 42 15.16 -12.87 -4.87
N THR A 43 13.98 -12.31 -5.24
CA THR A 43 12.95 -13.18 -5.84
C THR A 43 13.69 -14.20 -6.68
N PRO A 44 13.56 -15.51 -6.43
CA PRO A 44 14.17 -16.47 -7.35
C PRO A 44 13.72 -16.06 -8.73
N ALA A 45 14.66 -15.70 -9.58
CA ALA A 45 14.38 -15.28 -10.94
C ALA A 45 13.74 -16.47 -11.62
N LEU A 46 12.40 -16.57 -11.50
CA LEU A 46 11.64 -17.40 -12.44
C LEU A 46 11.96 -16.77 -13.77
N ASP A 47 12.80 -17.45 -14.53
CA ASP A 47 13.24 -16.98 -15.84
C ASP A 47 12.03 -16.49 -16.61
N ALA A 48 12.11 -15.28 -17.18
CA ALA A 48 11.06 -14.77 -18.06
C ALA A 48 10.73 -15.78 -19.18
N ALA A 49 11.67 -16.65 -19.50
CA ALA A 49 11.51 -17.79 -20.42
C ALA A 49 10.52 -18.87 -19.93
N SER A 50 10.25 -18.95 -18.61
CA SER A 50 9.32 -19.94 -18.03
C SER A 50 7.86 -19.47 -17.96
N LEU A 51 7.59 -18.21 -18.33
CA LEU A 51 6.23 -17.68 -18.33
C LEU A 51 5.40 -18.23 -19.50
N PRO A 52 4.09 -18.50 -19.28
CA PRO A 52 3.18 -18.86 -20.37
C PRO A 52 3.21 -17.81 -21.48
N LYS A 53 3.30 -18.27 -22.74
CA LYS A 53 3.43 -17.43 -23.93
C LYS A 53 2.08 -17.13 -24.60
N SER A 54 1.03 -17.85 -24.20
CA SER A 54 -0.31 -17.72 -24.78
C SER A 54 -1.39 -17.70 -23.70
N GLU A 55 -2.55 -17.14 -24.02
CA GLU A 55 -3.71 -17.14 -23.11
C GLU A 55 -4.18 -18.57 -22.81
N ALA A 56 -4.02 -19.50 -23.75
CA ALA A 56 -4.36 -20.90 -23.52
C ALA A 56 -3.45 -21.57 -22.47
N GLU A 57 -2.18 -21.19 -22.43
CA GLU A 57 -1.23 -21.66 -21.40
C GLU A 57 -1.52 -21.02 -20.06
N TRP A 58 -1.85 -19.72 -20.01
CA TRP A 58 -2.29 -19.05 -18.79
C TRP A 58 -3.54 -19.70 -18.22
N LYS A 59 -4.51 -20.02 -19.06
CA LYS A 59 -5.76 -20.70 -18.65
C LYS A 59 -5.53 -22.10 -18.06
N LYS A 60 -4.45 -22.79 -18.47
CA LYS A 60 -4.07 -24.08 -17.88
C LYS A 60 -3.35 -23.92 -16.54
N LYS A 61 -2.60 -22.82 -16.37
CA LYS A 61 -1.78 -22.56 -15.18
C LYS A 61 -2.60 -21.95 -14.04
N LEU A 62 -3.53 -21.08 -14.35
CA LEU A 62 -4.32 -20.31 -13.38
C LEU A 62 -5.65 -20.98 -13.07
N THR A 63 -6.19 -20.75 -11.88
CA THR A 63 -7.59 -21.06 -11.63
C THR A 63 -8.51 -20.20 -12.51
N PRO A 64 -9.75 -20.58 -12.74
CA PRO A 64 -10.69 -19.77 -13.52
C PRO A 64 -10.84 -18.33 -12.99
N GLU A 65 -10.87 -18.16 -11.68
CA GLU A 65 -10.97 -16.86 -11.03
C GLU A 65 -9.68 -16.04 -11.20
N GLN A 66 -8.51 -16.63 -10.98
CA GLN A 66 -7.23 -15.99 -11.22
C GLN A 66 -7.06 -15.59 -12.69
N PHE A 67 -7.49 -16.43 -13.61
CA PHE A 67 -7.44 -16.11 -15.04
C PHE A 67 -8.37 -14.94 -15.38
N TYR A 68 -9.59 -14.94 -14.84
CA TYR A 68 -10.54 -13.83 -15.01
C TYR A 68 -9.94 -12.49 -14.52
N ILE A 69 -9.32 -12.49 -13.34
CA ILE A 69 -8.73 -11.26 -12.78
C ILE A 69 -7.47 -10.85 -13.55
N LEU A 70 -6.47 -11.73 -13.63
CA LEU A 70 -5.14 -11.39 -14.13
C LEU A 70 -5.07 -11.20 -15.65
N ARG A 71 -5.93 -11.89 -16.44
CA ARG A 71 -5.86 -11.92 -17.91
C ARG A 71 -7.04 -11.27 -18.60
N GLN A 72 -8.20 -11.28 -17.98
CA GLN A 72 -9.42 -10.65 -18.52
C GLN A 72 -9.77 -9.33 -17.82
N LYS A 73 -8.87 -8.82 -16.96
CA LYS A 73 -9.05 -7.56 -16.21
C LYS A 73 -10.31 -7.55 -15.34
N GLY A 74 -10.68 -8.73 -14.82
CA GLY A 74 -11.81 -8.87 -13.91
C GLY A 74 -11.51 -8.30 -12.53
N THR A 75 -12.57 -8.03 -11.77
CA THR A 75 -12.46 -7.59 -10.37
C THR A 75 -13.15 -8.63 -9.49
N GLU A 76 -12.50 -9.05 -8.40
CA GLU A 76 -13.14 -9.89 -7.40
C GLU A 76 -14.27 -9.10 -6.69
N ARG A 77 -15.25 -9.83 -6.17
CA ARG A 77 -16.33 -9.19 -5.41
C ARG A 77 -15.78 -8.52 -4.15
N ALA A 78 -16.20 -7.28 -3.89
CA ALA A 78 -15.81 -6.55 -2.69
C ALA A 78 -16.13 -7.34 -1.41
N TYR A 79 -15.24 -7.27 -0.42
CA TYR A 79 -15.34 -7.93 0.89
C TYR A 79 -15.23 -9.45 0.88
N THR A 80 -14.83 -10.08 -0.23
CA THR A 80 -14.70 -11.55 -0.33
C THR A 80 -13.27 -12.04 -0.49
N GLY A 81 -12.32 -11.15 -0.81
CA GLY A 81 -10.93 -11.51 -1.08
C GLY A 81 -10.22 -12.10 0.16
N ALA A 82 -9.49 -13.20 -0.05
CA ALA A 82 -8.78 -13.92 1.02
C ALA A 82 -7.78 -13.04 1.78
N TYR A 83 -7.22 -12.03 1.11
CA TYR A 83 -6.22 -11.13 1.72
C TYR A 83 -6.80 -9.84 2.31
N LEU A 84 -8.12 -9.61 2.24
CA LEU A 84 -8.73 -8.40 2.78
C LEU A 84 -8.39 -8.21 4.27
N ASN A 85 -8.67 -9.22 5.07
CA ASN A 85 -8.45 -9.20 6.53
C ASN A 85 -7.12 -9.82 6.97
N HIS A 86 -6.25 -10.17 6.02
CA HIS A 86 -4.95 -10.77 6.30
C HIS A 86 -4.01 -9.71 6.90
N LYS A 87 -3.47 -9.98 8.11
CA LYS A 87 -2.63 -9.05 8.88
C LYS A 87 -1.24 -9.62 9.20
N GLU A 88 -0.91 -10.80 8.69
CA GLU A 88 0.40 -11.41 8.93
C GLU A 88 1.49 -10.69 8.15
N ASP A 89 2.68 -10.62 8.75
CA ASP A 89 3.86 -10.05 8.09
C ASP A 89 4.31 -10.92 6.92
N GLY A 90 4.66 -10.28 5.81
CA GLY A 90 5.13 -10.98 4.63
C GLY A 90 5.07 -10.15 3.35
N ILE A 91 5.33 -10.83 2.26
CA ILE A 91 5.34 -10.23 0.92
C ILE A 91 4.17 -10.80 0.10
N TYR A 92 3.39 -9.92 -0.49
CA TYR A 92 2.34 -10.28 -1.43
C TYR A 92 2.94 -10.45 -2.82
N ALA A 93 2.74 -11.62 -3.40
CA ALA A 93 3.29 -11.99 -4.70
C ALA A 93 2.20 -12.11 -5.78
N CYS A 94 2.59 -11.88 -7.03
CA CYS A 94 1.72 -12.07 -8.18
C CYS A 94 1.32 -13.53 -8.33
N ALA A 95 0.02 -13.82 -8.31
CA ALA A 95 -0.49 -15.18 -8.47
C ALA A 95 -0.15 -15.80 -9.85
N GLY A 96 0.11 -14.98 -10.86
CA GLY A 96 0.50 -15.46 -12.19
C GLY A 96 1.96 -15.89 -12.29
N CYS A 97 2.89 -15.09 -11.79
CA CYS A 97 4.33 -15.28 -12.02
C CYS A 97 5.19 -15.34 -10.75
N GLY A 98 4.61 -15.17 -9.57
CA GLY A 98 5.33 -15.21 -8.30
C GLY A 98 6.20 -13.97 -8.02
N GLN A 99 6.17 -12.93 -8.87
CA GLN A 99 6.91 -11.70 -8.59
C GLN A 99 6.40 -11.06 -7.29
N HIS A 100 7.32 -10.69 -6.40
CA HIS A 100 7.01 -9.91 -5.20
C HIS A 100 6.49 -8.53 -5.62
N LEU A 101 5.36 -8.11 -5.05
CA LEU A 101 4.66 -6.88 -5.43
C LEU A 101 4.55 -5.88 -4.28
N TYR A 102 4.12 -6.33 -3.10
CA TYR A 102 3.84 -5.46 -1.96
C TYR A 102 4.38 -6.06 -0.65
N ASP A 103 4.87 -5.19 0.23
CA ASP A 103 5.19 -5.54 1.62
C ASP A 103 3.93 -5.37 2.50
N SER A 104 3.68 -6.29 3.42
CA SER A 104 2.59 -6.20 4.40
C SER A 104 2.58 -4.89 5.18
N LYS A 105 3.75 -4.27 5.39
CA LYS A 105 3.90 -2.98 6.08
C LYS A 105 3.25 -1.82 5.34
N THR A 106 3.05 -1.95 4.02
CA THR A 106 2.37 -0.94 3.21
C THR A 106 0.86 -1.17 3.12
N LYS A 107 0.38 -2.30 3.68
CA LYS A 107 -1.05 -2.63 3.68
C LYS A 107 -1.83 -1.83 4.71
N TYR A 108 -3.01 -1.35 4.32
CA TYR A 108 -3.93 -0.65 5.22
C TYR A 108 -5.38 -1.04 4.93
N ASP A 109 -6.26 -0.76 5.89
CA ASP A 109 -7.69 -1.04 5.74
C ASP A 109 -8.36 0.02 4.88
N SER A 110 -9.02 -0.40 3.82
CA SER A 110 -9.70 0.42 2.84
C SER A 110 -11.08 -0.15 2.47
N CYS A 111 -11.54 0.04 1.24
CA CYS A 111 -12.91 -0.12 0.80
C CYS A 111 -13.21 -1.47 0.12
N GLY A 112 -13.06 -2.57 0.84
CA GLY A 112 -13.56 -3.89 0.36
C GLY A 112 -12.56 -4.73 -0.42
N TRP A 113 -11.35 -4.24 -0.67
CA TRP A 113 -10.22 -4.95 -1.27
C TRP A 113 -8.95 -4.72 -0.47
N PRO A 114 -7.95 -5.65 -0.54
CA PRO A 114 -6.62 -5.38 0.00
C PRO A 114 -6.04 -4.12 -0.63
N SER A 115 -5.59 -3.17 0.20
CA SER A 115 -5.04 -1.88 -0.28
C SER A 115 -3.67 -1.64 0.29
N PHE A 116 -2.78 -1.06 -0.53
CA PHE A 116 -1.39 -0.75 -0.18
C PHE A 116 -1.09 0.70 -0.56
N TRP A 117 -0.34 1.40 0.30
CA TRP A 117 0.06 2.78 -0.02
C TRP A 117 1.32 2.84 -0.90
N ASP A 118 2.06 1.73 -1.05
CA ASP A 118 3.20 1.64 -1.97
C ASP A 118 3.45 0.19 -2.42
N ALA A 119 4.06 0.04 -3.61
CA ALA A 119 4.52 -1.22 -4.15
C ALA A 119 6.04 -1.35 -4.00
N LEU A 120 6.56 -2.56 -4.09
CA LEU A 120 8.00 -2.77 -4.18
C LEU A 120 8.55 -2.10 -5.46
N PRO A 121 9.73 -1.48 -5.41
CA PRO A 121 10.26 -0.71 -6.52
C PRO A 121 10.33 -1.49 -7.85
N GLY A 122 9.72 -0.93 -8.90
CA GLY A 122 9.77 -1.49 -10.26
C GLY A 122 8.96 -2.76 -10.49
N THR A 123 8.07 -3.16 -9.57
CA THR A 123 7.30 -4.41 -9.67
C THR A 123 5.87 -4.22 -10.16
N VAL A 124 5.33 -3.02 -10.03
CA VAL A 124 4.00 -2.64 -10.49
C VAL A 124 4.10 -1.45 -11.42
N GLU A 125 3.43 -1.51 -12.56
CA GLU A 125 3.31 -0.43 -13.52
C GLU A 125 1.92 0.18 -13.45
N ARG A 126 1.85 1.52 -13.41
CA ARG A 126 0.61 2.28 -13.52
C ARG A 126 0.44 2.82 -14.92
N HIS A 127 -0.67 2.51 -15.55
CA HIS A 127 -1.04 3.02 -16.87
C HIS A 127 -1.85 4.32 -16.80
N SER A 128 -2.06 4.97 -17.95
CA SER A 128 -2.78 6.26 -18.04
C SER A 128 -4.25 6.18 -17.60
N ASP A 129 -4.86 5.02 -17.71
CA ASP A 129 -6.22 4.69 -17.25
C ASP A 129 -6.28 4.24 -15.78
N LEU A 130 -5.20 4.46 -15.04
CA LEU A 130 -4.98 4.05 -13.65
C LEU A 130 -4.81 2.55 -13.43
N GLU A 131 -4.88 1.73 -14.47
CA GLU A 131 -4.64 0.28 -14.35
C GLU A 131 -3.26 0.00 -13.76
N ALA A 132 -3.21 -0.92 -12.80
CA ALA A 132 -1.99 -1.47 -12.23
C ALA A 132 -1.73 -2.85 -12.82
N THR A 133 -0.52 -3.07 -13.33
CA THR A 133 -0.10 -4.37 -13.87
C THR A 133 1.22 -4.85 -13.27
N CYS A 134 1.39 -6.16 -13.19
CA CYS A 134 2.66 -6.77 -12.83
C CYS A 134 3.68 -6.56 -13.94
N THR A 135 4.82 -5.91 -13.65
CA THR A 135 5.86 -5.62 -14.66
C THR A 135 6.47 -6.86 -15.30
N ARG A 136 6.45 -8.03 -14.61
CA ARG A 136 7.04 -9.27 -15.12
C ARG A 136 6.13 -10.00 -16.11
N CYS A 137 4.83 -10.12 -15.83
CA CYS A 137 3.92 -10.92 -16.63
C CYS A 137 2.78 -10.16 -17.30
N GLY A 138 2.68 -8.84 -17.04
CA GLY A 138 1.59 -8.01 -17.55
C GLY A 138 0.22 -8.35 -16.96
N GLY A 139 0.17 -9.15 -15.88
CA GLY A 139 -1.09 -9.52 -15.22
C GLY A 139 -1.74 -8.30 -14.57
N HIS A 140 -3.05 -8.15 -14.78
CA HIS A 140 -3.85 -7.12 -14.14
C HIS A 140 -3.89 -7.30 -12.62
N LEU A 141 -3.64 -6.24 -11.85
CA LEU A 141 -3.62 -6.27 -10.38
C LEU A 141 -4.75 -5.44 -9.77
N GLY A 142 -5.28 -4.49 -10.51
CA GLY A 142 -6.26 -3.52 -10.04
C GLY A 142 -6.00 -2.13 -10.62
N HIS A 143 -6.20 -1.10 -9.79
CA HIS A 143 -6.00 0.31 -10.19
C HIS A 143 -5.28 1.08 -9.08
N ILE A 144 -4.50 2.08 -9.47
CA ILE A 144 -3.78 2.95 -8.54
C ILE A 144 -4.44 4.32 -8.54
N PHE A 145 -5.02 4.69 -7.41
CA PHE A 145 -5.68 5.97 -7.19
C PHE A 145 -4.78 6.94 -6.42
N ASP A 146 -5.06 8.23 -6.54
CA ASP A 146 -4.33 9.31 -5.86
C ASP A 146 -5.08 9.78 -4.58
N ASP A 147 -5.75 8.85 -3.90
CA ASP A 147 -6.55 9.06 -2.69
C ASP A 147 -6.09 8.21 -1.49
N GLY A 148 -4.86 7.74 -1.55
CA GLY A 148 -4.24 6.93 -0.50
C GLY A 148 -3.67 7.77 0.64
N PRO A 149 -3.19 7.10 1.70
CA PRO A 149 -2.56 7.76 2.85
C PRO A 149 -1.12 8.22 2.54
N ASP A 150 -0.57 9.04 3.46
CA ASP A 150 0.85 9.31 3.49
C ASP A 150 1.66 8.00 3.67
N PRO A 151 2.92 7.95 3.15
CA PRO A 151 3.70 9.04 2.57
C PRO A 151 3.53 9.24 1.06
N THR A 152 2.84 8.35 0.34
CA THR A 152 2.79 8.41 -1.13
C THR A 152 1.54 9.09 -1.67
N GLY A 153 0.46 9.14 -0.90
CA GLY A 153 -0.86 9.58 -1.37
C GLY A 153 -1.49 8.60 -2.36
N LYS A 154 -0.91 7.40 -2.54
CA LYS A 154 -1.38 6.38 -3.48
C LYS A 154 -2.19 5.29 -2.78
N ARG A 155 -3.17 4.76 -3.50
CA ARG A 155 -3.91 3.55 -3.13
C ARG A 155 -3.81 2.55 -4.29
N HIS A 156 -3.04 1.50 -4.03
CA HIS A 156 -2.89 0.35 -4.91
C HIS A 156 -3.92 -0.71 -4.59
#